data_3bfd8f97aa6f8a0db3a5bc0f9b31d67c
#
_entry.id   3bfd8f97aa6f8a0db3a5bc0f9b31d67c
#
_cell.length_a   1.000
_cell.length_b   1.000
_cell.length_c   1.000
_cell.angle_alpha   90.00
_cell.angle_beta   90.00
_cell.angle_gamma   90.00
#
_symmetry.space_group_name_H-M   'P 1'
#
loop_
_entity.id
_entity.type
_entity.pdbx_description
1 polymer ?
#
loop_
_entity_poly.entity_id
_entity_poly.type
_entity_poly.pdbx_seq_one_letter_code
_entity_poly.pdbx_strand_id
1 'polypeptide(L)'
;AGNGRFNIADTECIKNVNVRFVQSVKYRREKVSMEFWFSELHSPHVKFDIRVEKQLFSGESDYQRIDVFQSPEFGKFLTLNGSVIFSEQDCFIYNEMVVHVPMSVHPDVKNVLIIGGGDGGVSKELLQYDNIENIDIVEQDNMFVDVCREYFPETAVGLEDERVHIYNSDALRFLRSKQDMYDLIINDATDPFGASEGLFTREFYGNCYKA
;
A
#
# COMPACT_ATOMS: atom_id res chain seq x y z
N ALA A 1 -4.86 -1.36 49.98
CA ALA A 1 -3.63 -0.56 49.90
C ALA A 1 -2.67 -1.27 48.94
N GLY A 2 -2.52 -0.78 47.76
CA GLY A 2 -1.59 -1.29 46.75
C GLY A 2 -1.66 -0.38 45.52
N ASN A 3 -0.97 0.78 45.62
CA ASN A 3 -0.77 1.71 44.51
C ASN A 3 0.18 1.08 43.47
N GLY A 4 -0.33 0.50 42.43
CA GLY A 4 0.44 0.18 41.23
C GLY A 4 0.65 1.45 40.40
N ARG A 5 1.79 2.10 40.55
CA ARG A 5 2.26 3.12 39.60
C ARG A 5 2.63 2.41 38.30
N PHE A 6 1.88 2.61 37.25
CA PHE A 6 2.34 2.31 35.90
C PHE A 6 3.37 3.35 35.47
N ASN A 7 4.61 2.90 35.27
CA ASN A 7 5.69 3.70 34.78
C ASN A 7 5.48 3.98 33.28
N ILE A 8 5.14 5.22 32.96
CA ILE A 8 5.06 5.72 31.57
C ILE A 8 6.50 6.07 31.16
N ALA A 9 7.23 5.09 30.71
CA ALA A 9 8.59 5.28 30.21
C ALA A 9 8.79 4.52 28.88
N ASP A 10 7.90 4.74 27.90
CA ASP A 10 8.12 4.39 26.48
C ASP A 10 7.26 5.27 25.57
N THR A 11 7.33 6.60 25.82
CA THR A 11 6.50 7.58 25.08
C THR A 11 7.24 8.20 23.90
N GLU A 12 8.40 7.70 23.49
CA GLU A 12 9.15 8.27 22.37
C GLU A 12 8.84 7.66 20.99
N CYS A 13 8.19 6.52 20.94
CA CYS A 13 7.89 5.85 19.66
C CYS A 13 6.57 6.28 18.98
N ILE A 14 5.77 7.18 19.61
CA ILE A 14 4.43 7.53 19.11
C ILE A 14 4.41 8.97 18.53
N LYS A 15 5.53 9.53 18.12
CA LYS A 15 5.58 10.98 17.79
C LYS A 15 4.90 11.38 16.48
N ASN A 16 4.41 10.48 15.65
CA ASN A 16 3.80 10.85 14.35
C ASN A 16 2.53 10.08 13.98
N VAL A 17 2.02 9.20 14.83
CA VAL A 17 0.69 8.61 14.60
C VAL A 17 -0.33 9.45 15.35
N ASN A 18 -1.19 10.20 14.64
CA ASN A 18 -2.31 10.92 15.25
C ASN A 18 -3.40 9.96 15.69
N VAL A 19 -3.09 9.05 16.64
CA VAL A 19 -4.11 8.26 17.33
C VAL A 19 -4.71 9.13 18.42
N ARG A 20 -5.85 9.77 18.17
CA ARG A 20 -6.61 10.47 19.19
C ARG A 20 -7.48 9.49 19.96
N PHE A 21 -7.31 9.47 21.27
CA PHE A 21 -8.25 8.83 22.19
C PHE A 21 -9.52 9.68 22.29
N VAL A 22 -10.62 9.20 21.78
CA VAL A 22 -11.94 9.83 21.99
C VAL A 22 -12.68 9.05 23.06
N GLN A 23 -12.81 9.64 24.23
CA GLN A 23 -13.59 9.07 25.32
C GLN A 23 -15.07 9.48 25.11
N SER A 24 -15.91 8.56 24.62
CA SER A 24 -17.35 8.78 24.58
C SER A 24 -17.96 8.34 25.92
N VAL A 25 -18.41 9.27 26.73
CA VAL A 25 -19.14 8.98 27.97
C VAL A 25 -20.63 8.82 27.64
N LYS A 26 -21.09 7.59 27.39
CA LYS A 26 -22.52 7.27 27.42
C LYS A 26 -22.94 6.93 28.86
N TYR A 27 -23.73 7.82 29.46
CA TYR A 27 -24.35 7.58 30.75
C TYR A 27 -25.47 6.53 30.62
N ARG A 28 -25.09 5.26 30.76
CA ARG A 28 -25.90 4.11 31.22
C ARG A 28 -24.95 2.97 31.42
N ARG A 29 -24.88 2.39 32.61
CA ARG A 29 -24.15 1.19 33.09
C ARG A 29 -23.60 0.21 32.03
N GLU A 30 -23.12 0.71 30.89
CA GLU A 30 -22.38 -0.04 29.86
C GLU A 30 -20.87 0.09 30.15
N LYS A 31 -20.16 -1.01 29.98
CA LYS A 31 -18.71 -1.02 30.14
C LYS A 31 -18.11 0.13 29.35
N VAL A 32 -17.32 0.99 29.98
CA VAL A 32 -16.53 2.01 29.29
C VAL A 32 -15.56 1.26 28.38
N SER A 33 -15.84 1.21 27.10
CA SER A 33 -14.92 0.68 26.10
C SER A 33 -14.10 1.83 25.57
N MET A 34 -12.79 1.68 25.62
CA MET A 34 -11.88 2.60 24.95
C MET A 34 -11.94 2.31 23.44
N GLU A 35 -12.20 3.32 22.64
CA GLU A 35 -12.21 3.21 21.17
C GLU A 35 -10.94 3.86 20.62
N PHE A 36 -10.33 3.18 19.68
CA PHE A 36 -9.16 3.66 18.96
C PHE A 36 -9.55 4.04 17.54
N TRP A 37 -9.09 5.18 17.07
CA TRP A 37 -9.36 5.68 15.74
C TRP A 37 -8.04 6.06 15.07
N PHE A 38 -7.80 5.51 13.89
CA PHE A 38 -6.78 6.00 12.97
C PHE A 38 -7.37 7.24 12.29
N SER A 39 -6.55 8.30 12.19
CA SER A 39 -6.97 9.54 11.53
C SER A 39 -5.98 9.88 10.43
N GLU A 40 -6.43 9.88 9.20
CA GLU A 40 -5.70 10.42 8.05
C GLU A 40 -6.09 11.88 7.85
N LEU A 41 -5.09 12.76 7.80
CA LEU A 41 -5.28 14.17 7.55
C LEU A 41 -5.20 14.46 6.05
N HIS A 42 -6.34 14.50 5.39
CA HIS A 42 -6.40 14.77 3.95
C HIS A 42 -6.08 16.23 3.60
N SER A 43 -6.48 17.18 4.46
CA SER A 43 -6.14 18.59 4.38
C SER A 43 -6.14 19.22 5.77
N PRO A 44 -5.67 20.47 5.97
CA PRO A 44 -5.73 21.13 7.28
C PRO A 44 -7.13 21.18 7.92
N HIS A 45 -8.18 20.96 7.13
CA HIS A 45 -9.56 21.08 7.56
C HIS A 45 -10.41 19.81 7.31
N VAL A 46 -9.83 18.77 6.69
CA VAL A 46 -10.52 17.53 6.35
C VAL A 46 -9.70 16.34 6.81
N LYS A 47 -10.32 15.45 7.57
CA LYS A 47 -9.72 14.18 7.98
C LYS A 47 -10.67 13.03 7.72
N PHE A 48 -10.10 11.86 7.50
CA PHE A 48 -10.79 10.59 7.42
C PHE A 48 -10.43 9.77 8.66
N ASP A 49 -11.43 9.28 9.39
CA ASP A 49 -11.22 8.50 10.60
C ASP A 49 -11.73 7.06 10.40
N ILE A 50 -10.87 6.08 10.67
CA ILE A 50 -11.20 4.64 10.66
C ILE A 50 -11.11 4.11 12.08
N ARG A 51 -12.17 3.40 12.54
CA ARG A 51 -12.12 2.70 13.82
C ARG A 51 -11.14 1.53 13.76
N VAL A 52 -10.25 1.45 14.75
CA VAL A 52 -9.20 0.44 14.84
C VAL A 52 -9.44 -0.45 16.05
N GLU A 53 -9.37 -1.74 15.86
CA GLU A 53 -9.39 -2.73 16.94
C GLU A 53 -7.99 -3.03 17.46
N LYS A 54 -7.02 -3.10 16.54
CA LYS A 54 -5.65 -3.49 16.84
C LYS A 54 -4.69 -2.93 15.79
N GLN A 55 -3.52 -2.47 16.22
CA GLN A 55 -2.36 -2.31 15.36
C GLN A 55 -1.63 -3.65 15.27
N LEU A 56 -1.43 -4.15 14.04
CA LEU A 56 -0.82 -5.44 13.76
C LEU A 56 0.68 -5.32 13.52
N PHE A 57 1.07 -4.26 12.81
CA PHE A 57 2.46 -3.96 12.48
C PHE A 57 2.71 -2.45 12.53
N SER A 58 3.94 -2.08 12.85
CA SER A 58 4.48 -0.73 12.72
C SER A 58 5.98 -0.82 12.54
N GLY A 59 6.49 -0.28 11.44
CA GLY A 59 7.91 -0.26 11.12
C GLY A 59 8.27 0.93 10.26
N GLU A 60 9.57 1.20 10.15
CA GLU A 60 10.12 2.27 9.33
C GLU A 60 11.22 1.67 8.46
N SER A 61 11.04 1.74 7.14
CA SER A 61 12.05 1.39 6.15
C SER A 61 12.94 2.60 5.85
N ASP A 62 13.92 2.43 4.96
CA ASP A 62 14.73 3.56 4.48
C ASP A 62 13.90 4.57 3.65
N TYR A 63 12.67 4.22 3.27
CA TYR A 63 11.83 5.00 2.35
C TYR A 63 10.61 5.60 3.05
N GLN A 64 9.99 4.84 3.96
CA GLN A 64 8.68 5.20 4.51
C GLN A 64 8.35 4.44 5.79
N ARG A 65 7.43 4.99 6.55
CA ARG A 65 6.78 4.31 7.66
C ARG A 65 5.65 3.45 7.15
N ILE A 66 5.57 2.20 7.60
CA ILE A 66 4.54 1.24 7.25
C ILE A 66 3.81 0.84 8.52
N ASP A 67 2.49 1.02 8.54
CA ASP A 67 1.65 0.56 9.63
C ASP A 67 0.52 -0.34 9.07
N VAL A 68 0.19 -1.42 9.79
CA VAL A 68 -0.95 -2.30 9.48
C VAL A 68 -1.89 -2.32 10.66
N PHE A 69 -3.16 -2.10 10.39
CA PHE A 69 -4.21 -2.07 11.40
C PHE A 69 -5.32 -3.07 11.07
N GLN A 70 -6.03 -3.52 12.12
CA GLN A 70 -7.28 -4.25 12.01
C GLN A 70 -8.44 -3.32 12.28
N SER A 71 -9.37 -3.23 11.34
CA SER A 71 -10.63 -2.50 11.44
C SER A 71 -11.82 -3.47 11.43
N PRO A 72 -12.90 -3.20 12.17
CA PRO A 72 -14.13 -3.99 12.08
C PRO A 72 -14.87 -3.81 10.76
N GLU A 73 -14.68 -2.70 10.05
CA GLU A 73 -15.38 -2.37 8.81
C GLU A 73 -14.57 -2.77 7.56
N PHE A 74 -13.25 -2.47 7.56
CA PHE A 74 -12.41 -2.62 6.39
C PHE A 74 -11.50 -3.87 6.42
N GLY A 75 -11.62 -4.72 7.46
CA GLY A 75 -10.66 -5.81 7.66
C GLY A 75 -9.29 -5.25 8.03
N LYS A 76 -8.22 -5.85 7.54
CA LYS A 76 -6.90 -5.24 7.65
C LYS A 76 -6.75 -4.11 6.63
N PHE A 77 -6.08 -3.04 7.03
CA PHE A 77 -5.68 -1.97 6.13
C PHE A 77 -4.25 -1.54 6.40
N LEU A 78 -3.58 -1.10 5.34
CA LEU A 78 -2.19 -0.67 5.37
C LEU A 78 -2.10 0.84 5.13
N THR A 79 -1.18 1.48 5.85
CA THR A 79 -0.87 2.89 5.66
C THR A 79 0.62 3.09 5.40
N LEU A 80 0.93 4.03 4.51
CA LEU A 80 2.29 4.51 4.25
C LEU A 80 2.38 5.97 4.68
N ASN A 81 3.31 6.27 5.58
CA ASN A 81 3.49 7.63 6.15
C ASN A 81 2.21 8.23 6.73
N GLY A 82 1.26 7.39 7.17
CA GLY A 82 -0.02 7.82 7.73
C GLY A 82 -1.13 8.05 6.71
N SER A 83 -0.93 7.74 5.43
CA SER A 83 -1.96 7.71 4.40
C SER A 83 -2.43 6.27 4.15
N VAL A 84 -3.74 6.05 4.08
CA VAL A 84 -4.33 4.75 3.76
C VAL A 84 -4.03 4.41 2.31
N ILE A 85 -3.43 3.25 2.07
CA ILE A 85 -3.09 2.79 0.73
C ILE A 85 -4.14 1.81 0.21
N PHE A 86 -4.47 0.79 1.00
CA PHE A 86 -5.52 -0.17 0.65
C PHE A 86 -6.08 -0.87 1.89
N SER A 87 -7.23 -1.51 1.73
CA SER A 87 -7.83 -2.39 2.72
C SER A 87 -8.21 -3.75 2.11
N GLU A 88 -8.34 -4.78 2.94
CA GLU A 88 -8.83 -6.09 2.50
C GLU A 88 -10.23 -6.02 1.86
N GLN A 89 -11.05 -5.10 2.32
CA GLN A 89 -12.45 -5.02 1.93
C GLN A 89 -12.65 -4.47 0.51
N ASP A 90 -11.81 -3.54 0.06
CA ASP A 90 -12.07 -2.76 -1.17
C ASP A 90 -10.90 -2.69 -2.16
N CYS A 91 -9.71 -3.25 -1.83
CA CYS A 91 -8.55 -3.22 -2.73
C CYS A 91 -8.84 -3.80 -4.12
N PHE A 92 -9.76 -4.77 -4.21
CA PHE A 92 -10.12 -5.39 -5.49
C PHE A 92 -10.68 -4.37 -6.49
N ILE A 93 -11.40 -3.34 -6.03
CA ILE A 93 -12.00 -2.32 -6.91
C ILE A 93 -10.90 -1.58 -7.69
N TYR A 94 -9.84 -1.19 -6.99
CA TYR A 94 -8.69 -0.53 -7.61
C TYR A 94 -7.94 -1.47 -8.54
N ASN A 95 -7.59 -2.67 -8.06
CA ASN A 95 -6.79 -3.64 -8.81
C ASN A 95 -7.47 -4.08 -10.10
N GLU A 96 -8.77 -4.40 -10.06
CA GLU A 96 -9.56 -4.75 -11.24
C GLU A 96 -9.61 -3.59 -12.25
N MET A 97 -9.83 -2.36 -11.78
CA MET A 97 -9.95 -1.19 -12.66
C MET A 97 -8.62 -0.84 -13.34
N VAL A 98 -7.51 -0.91 -12.62
CA VAL A 98 -6.21 -0.55 -13.19
C VAL A 98 -5.70 -1.59 -14.18
N VAL A 99 -6.17 -2.84 -14.08
CA VAL A 99 -5.78 -3.96 -14.96
C VAL A 99 -6.78 -4.17 -16.09
N HIS A 100 -8.05 -4.41 -15.78
CA HIS A 100 -9.00 -4.86 -16.81
C HIS A 100 -9.35 -3.78 -17.82
N VAL A 101 -9.28 -2.50 -17.45
CA VAL A 101 -9.54 -1.40 -18.39
C VAL A 101 -8.49 -1.36 -19.51
N PRO A 102 -7.17 -1.28 -19.26
CA PRO A 102 -6.18 -1.33 -20.34
C PRO A 102 -6.17 -2.67 -21.08
N MET A 103 -6.34 -3.80 -20.39
CA MET A 103 -6.40 -5.12 -21.03
C MET A 103 -7.59 -5.28 -21.99
N SER A 104 -8.70 -4.62 -21.74
CA SER A 104 -9.85 -4.62 -22.67
C SER A 104 -9.61 -3.78 -23.92
N VAL A 105 -8.71 -2.80 -23.86
CA VAL A 105 -8.31 -1.94 -25.00
C VAL A 105 -7.18 -2.58 -25.81
N HIS A 106 -6.27 -3.26 -25.13
CA HIS A 106 -5.11 -3.92 -25.74
C HIS A 106 -5.02 -5.38 -25.29
N PRO A 107 -5.76 -6.30 -25.94
CA PRO A 107 -5.89 -7.68 -25.45
C PRO A 107 -4.65 -8.56 -25.71
N ASP A 108 -3.73 -8.12 -26.57
CA ASP A 108 -2.55 -8.91 -27.00
C ASP A 108 -1.29 -8.62 -26.16
N VAL A 109 -1.47 -8.06 -24.96
CA VAL A 109 -0.37 -7.76 -24.01
C VAL A 109 0.26 -9.07 -23.53
N LYS A 110 1.60 -9.14 -23.57
CA LYS A 110 2.39 -10.29 -23.11
C LYS A 110 3.36 -9.92 -22.00
N ASN A 111 4.01 -8.78 -22.14
CA ASN A 111 5.03 -8.29 -21.22
C ASN A 111 4.56 -7.04 -20.51
N VAL A 112 4.44 -7.11 -19.20
CA VAL A 112 3.93 -6.01 -18.38
C VAL A 112 5.03 -5.52 -17.42
N LEU A 113 5.12 -4.22 -17.27
CA LEU A 113 5.89 -3.60 -16.21
C LEU A 113 4.92 -2.95 -15.22
N ILE A 114 5.08 -3.26 -13.93
CA ILE A 114 4.41 -2.58 -12.82
C ILE A 114 5.45 -1.75 -12.08
N ILE A 115 5.17 -0.47 -11.88
CA ILE A 115 6.01 0.45 -11.10
C ILE A 115 5.32 0.69 -9.76
N GLY A 116 5.96 0.26 -8.66
CA GLY A 116 5.28 0.00 -7.40
C GLY A 116 4.63 -1.38 -7.41
N GLY A 117 3.48 -1.53 -6.78
CA GLY A 117 2.70 -2.78 -6.81
C GLY A 117 3.29 -3.90 -5.95
N GLY A 118 4.12 -3.57 -4.97
CA GLY A 118 4.71 -4.53 -4.04
C GLY A 118 3.72 -5.23 -3.11
N ASP A 119 2.44 -4.88 -3.15
CA ASP A 119 1.34 -5.58 -2.49
C ASP A 119 0.85 -6.82 -3.25
N GLY A 120 1.14 -6.89 -4.57
CA GLY A 120 0.77 -8.01 -5.43
C GLY A 120 -0.65 -7.97 -6.00
N GLY A 121 -1.43 -6.94 -5.72
CA GLY A 121 -2.82 -6.84 -6.17
C GLY A 121 -2.94 -6.72 -7.69
N VAL A 122 -2.15 -5.84 -8.28
CA VAL A 122 -2.12 -5.62 -9.73
C VAL A 122 -1.62 -6.86 -10.47
N SER A 123 -0.54 -7.49 -9.99
CA SER A 123 -0.03 -8.72 -10.60
C SER A 123 -1.02 -9.87 -10.51
N LYS A 124 -1.73 -10.02 -9.38
CA LYS A 124 -2.79 -11.02 -9.20
C LYS A 124 -3.89 -10.89 -10.26
N GLU A 125 -4.33 -9.68 -10.59
CA GLU A 125 -5.34 -9.44 -11.62
C GLU A 125 -4.80 -9.69 -13.04
N LEU A 126 -3.55 -9.32 -13.31
CA LEU A 126 -2.89 -9.63 -14.60
C LEU A 126 -2.74 -11.14 -14.84
N LEU A 127 -2.47 -11.90 -13.79
CA LEU A 127 -2.29 -13.36 -13.86
C LEU A 127 -3.55 -14.12 -14.27
N GLN A 128 -4.72 -13.49 -14.29
CA GLN A 128 -5.96 -14.05 -14.83
C GLN A 128 -5.96 -14.14 -16.37
N TYR A 129 -5.02 -13.49 -17.04
CA TYR A 129 -4.89 -13.49 -18.48
C TYR A 129 -3.84 -14.51 -18.94
N ASP A 130 -4.28 -15.53 -19.68
CA ASP A 130 -3.41 -16.63 -20.15
C ASP A 130 -2.33 -16.16 -21.14
N ASN A 131 -2.53 -15.04 -21.82
CA ASN A 131 -1.58 -14.47 -22.78
C ASN A 131 -0.44 -13.70 -22.12
N ILE A 132 -0.51 -13.37 -20.85
CA ILE A 132 0.60 -12.73 -20.13
C ILE A 132 1.74 -13.73 -19.92
N GLU A 133 2.90 -13.39 -20.46
CA GLU A 133 4.11 -14.22 -20.42
C GLU A 133 5.08 -13.75 -19.33
N ASN A 134 5.16 -12.42 -19.09
CA ASN A 134 6.08 -11.84 -18.12
C ASN A 134 5.49 -10.60 -17.44
N ILE A 135 5.70 -10.50 -16.12
CA ILE A 135 5.32 -9.36 -15.29
C ILE A 135 6.56 -8.95 -14.47
N ASP A 136 7.16 -7.83 -14.85
CA ASP A 136 8.23 -7.21 -14.07
C ASP A 136 7.63 -6.21 -13.09
N ILE A 137 7.95 -6.33 -11.81
CA ILE A 137 7.55 -5.39 -10.75
C ILE A 137 8.81 -4.65 -10.28
N VAL A 138 8.76 -3.33 -10.31
CA VAL A 138 9.86 -2.50 -9.78
C VAL A 138 9.40 -1.83 -8.50
N GLU A 139 9.79 -2.42 -7.37
CA GLU A 139 9.50 -1.93 -6.04
C GLU A 139 10.80 -1.67 -5.28
N GLN A 140 10.96 -0.46 -4.77
CA GLN A 140 12.19 -0.08 -4.06
C GLN A 140 12.19 -0.48 -2.59
N ASP A 141 11.02 -0.68 -1.99
CA ASP A 141 10.86 -0.97 -0.57
C ASP A 141 10.58 -2.45 -0.31
N ASN A 142 11.63 -3.23 -0.06
CA ASN A 142 11.50 -4.65 0.28
C ASN A 142 10.69 -4.88 1.57
N MET A 143 10.77 -3.96 2.55
CA MET A 143 9.97 -4.10 3.77
C MET A 143 8.48 -4.04 3.45
N PHE A 144 8.06 -3.19 2.51
CA PHE A 144 6.67 -3.12 2.06
C PHE A 144 6.21 -4.47 1.48
N VAL A 145 7.00 -5.07 0.59
CA VAL A 145 6.71 -6.39 0.01
C VAL A 145 6.58 -7.46 1.09
N ASP A 146 7.53 -7.51 2.05
CA ASP A 146 7.53 -8.49 3.12
C ASP A 146 6.31 -8.33 4.06
N VAL A 147 5.95 -7.09 4.39
CA VAL A 147 4.75 -6.78 5.18
C VAL A 147 3.48 -7.21 4.44
N CYS A 148 3.40 -6.97 3.13
CA CYS A 148 2.25 -7.40 2.33
C CYS A 148 2.14 -8.93 2.29
N ARG A 149 3.24 -9.65 2.12
CA ARG A 149 3.26 -11.12 2.20
C ARG A 149 2.78 -11.66 3.55
N GLU A 150 3.19 -11.01 4.64
CA GLU A 150 2.83 -11.47 5.99
C GLU A 150 1.38 -11.16 6.35
N TYR A 151 0.91 -9.94 6.06
CA TYR A 151 -0.39 -9.47 6.55
C TYR A 151 -1.51 -9.54 5.51
N PHE A 152 -1.19 -9.57 4.21
CA PHE A 152 -2.16 -9.59 3.09
C PHE A 152 -1.87 -10.72 2.09
N PRO A 153 -1.78 -11.98 2.56
CA PRO A 153 -1.38 -13.11 1.70
C PRO A 153 -2.34 -13.34 0.53
N GLU A 154 -3.62 -12.97 0.65
CA GLU A 154 -4.61 -13.13 -0.42
C GLU A 154 -4.36 -12.17 -1.60
N THR A 155 -3.74 -11.02 -1.35
CA THR A 155 -3.30 -10.07 -2.37
C THR A 155 -1.90 -10.43 -2.85
N ALA A 156 -0.98 -10.67 -1.92
CA ALA A 156 0.42 -10.94 -2.19
C ALA A 156 0.67 -12.28 -2.94
N VAL A 157 -0.33 -13.17 -3.02
CA VAL A 157 -0.23 -14.39 -3.86
C VAL A 157 0.12 -14.05 -5.30
N GLY A 158 -0.24 -12.86 -5.80
CA GLY A 158 0.14 -12.37 -7.11
C GLY A 158 1.65 -12.14 -7.30
N LEU A 159 2.45 -12.18 -6.23
CA LEU A 159 3.90 -12.04 -6.29
C LEU A 159 4.63 -13.38 -6.43
N GLU A 160 3.93 -14.51 -6.29
CA GLU A 160 4.52 -15.84 -6.17
C GLU A 160 4.45 -16.68 -7.47
N ASP A 161 3.82 -16.15 -8.53
CA ASP A 161 3.71 -16.83 -9.83
C ASP A 161 5.07 -16.76 -10.57
N GLU A 162 5.40 -17.82 -11.31
CA GLU A 162 6.66 -17.93 -12.05
C GLU A 162 6.84 -16.88 -13.15
N ARG A 163 5.77 -16.24 -13.59
CA ARG A 163 5.78 -15.14 -14.56
C ARG A 163 6.12 -13.79 -13.93
N VAL A 164 6.16 -13.70 -12.58
CA VAL A 164 6.36 -12.45 -11.85
C VAL A 164 7.79 -12.33 -11.35
N HIS A 165 8.44 -11.21 -11.71
CA HIS A 165 9.81 -10.91 -11.31
C HIS A 165 9.88 -9.57 -10.58
N ILE A 166 10.29 -9.60 -9.32
CA ILE A 166 10.40 -8.39 -8.49
C ILE A 166 11.83 -7.85 -8.53
N TYR A 167 11.98 -6.60 -8.92
CA TYR A 167 13.24 -5.87 -8.96
C TYR A 167 13.25 -4.82 -7.86
N ASN A 168 14.12 -4.99 -6.87
CA ASN A 168 14.37 -3.96 -5.87
C ASN A 168 15.24 -2.86 -6.45
N SER A 169 14.61 -1.84 -7.02
CA SER A 169 15.30 -0.76 -7.72
C SER A 169 14.45 0.52 -7.76
N ASP A 170 15.11 1.64 -7.93
CA ASP A 170 14.49 2.89 -8.35
C ASP A 170 13.94 2.76 -9.78
N ALA A 171 12.67 3.11 -9.97
CA ALA A 171 11.96 2.93 -11.24
C ALA A 171 12.52 3.80 -12.38
N LEU A 172 12.95 5.04 -12.09
CA LEU A 172 13.58 5.91 -13.09
C LEU A 172 14.90 5.30 -13.60
N ARG A 173 15.68 4.74 -12.68
CA ARG A 173 16.93 4.07 -13.02
C ARG A 173 16.69 2.80 -13.82
N PHE A 174 15.70 2.01 -13.43
CA PHE A 174 15.32 0.77 -14.10
C PHE A 174 14.89 1.01 -15.54
N LEU A 175 14.03 1.98 -15.78
CA LEU A 175 13.49 2.31 -17.09
C LEU A 175 14.53 2.84 -18.09
N ARG A 176 15.59 3.53 -17.62
CA ARG A 176 16.61 4.12 -18.51
C ARG A 176 17.32 3.11 -19.41
N SER A 177 17.36 1.85 -19.01
CA SER A 177 18.02 0.77 -19.75
C SER A 177 17.07 -0.07 -20.59
N LYS A 178 15.78 0.21 -20.57
CA LYS A 178 14.74 -0.55 -21.25
C LYS A 178 14.37 0.11 -22.57
N GLN A 179 14.14 -0.71 -23.59
CA GLN A 179 13.70 -0.25 -24.91
C GLN A 179 12.87 -1.34 -25.57
N ASP A 180 11.65 -1.01 -25.98
CA ASP A 180 10.71 -1.88 -26.68
C ASP A 180 10.52 -3.26 -25.99
N MET A 181 10.48 -3.27 -24.65
CA MET A 181 10.40 -4.50 -23.85
C MET A 181 8.99 -4.80 -23.34
N TYR A 182 8.15 -3.80 -23.15
CA TYR A 182 6.84 -3.95 -22.50
C TYR A 182 5.72 -3.51 -23.43
N ASP A 183 4.65 -4.30 -23.41
CA ASP A 183 3.40 -4.00 -24.12
C ASP A 183 2.48 -3.11 -23.30
N LEU A 184 2.60 -3.18 -21.96
CA LEU A 184 1.84 -2.41 -20.99
C LEU A 184 2.72 -2.00 -19.82
N ILE A 185 2.64 -0.74 -19.41
CA ILE A 185 3.27 -0.24 -18.17
C ILE A 185 2.17 0.32 -17.27
N ILE A 186 2.05 -0.23 -16.06
CA ILE A 186 1.14 0.23 -15.02
C ILE A 186 1.98 1.00 -13.98
N ASN A 187 1.68 2.29 -13.82
CA ASN A 187 2.27 3.09 -12.75
C ASN A 187 1.39 3.03 -11.51
N ASP A 188 1.73 2.11 -10.62
CA ASP A 188 1.05 1.83 -9.34
C ASP A 188 1.80 2.47 -8.17
N ALA A 189 2.38 3.63 -8.42
CA ALA A 189 3.06 4.42 -7.40
C ALA A 189 2.06 5.20 -6.54
N THR A 190 2.49 5.51 -5.31
CA THR A 190 1.75 6.41 -4.42
C THR A 190 1.60 7.81 -5.04
N ASP A 191 0.79 8.65 -4.41
CA ASP A 191 0.51 10.03 -4.84
C ASP A 191 1.76 10.83 -5.23
N PRO A 192 1.64 11.83 -6.15
CA PRO A 192 2.76 12.59 -6.71
C PRO A 192 3.40 13.57 -5.73
N PHE A 193 3.71 13.11 -4.54
CA PHE A 193 4.35 13.88 -3.48
C PHE A 193 5.59 13.16 -2.94
N GLY A 194 6.59 13.94 -2.54
CA GLY A 194 7.80 13.40 -1.93
C GLY A 194 8.59 12.49 -2.85
N ALA A 195 8.86 11.25 -2.44
CA ALA A 195 9.68 10.30 -3.19
C ALA A 195 9.09 9.89 -4.54
N SER A 196 7.77 9.89 -4.68
CA SER A 196 7.06 9.49 -5.91
C SER A 196 6.92 10.61 -6.93
N GLU A 197 7.24 11.88 -6.61
CA GLU A 197 7.08 13.03 -7.52
C GLU A 197 7.77 12.80 -8.87
N GLY A 198 8.94 12.15 -8.87
CA GLY A 198 9.70 11.84 -10.08
C GLY A 198 8.96 10.93 -11.07
N LEU A 199 8.04 10.10 -10.60
CA LEU A 199 7.25 9.13 -11.38
C LEU A 199 6.03 9.75 -12.09
N PHE A 200 5.85 11.07 -11.98
CA PHE A 200 4.76 11.82 -12.62
C PHE A 200 5.30 12.90 -13.57
N THR A 201 6.59 12.83 -13.91
CA THR A 201 7.24 13.82 -14.79
C THR A 201 7.12 13.45 -16.26
N ARG A 202 7.26 14.45 -17.13
CA ARG A 202 7.35 14.25 -18.59
C ARG A 202 8.50 13.32 -18.97
N GLU A 203 9.64 13.42 -18.26
CA GLU A 203 10.81 12.57 -18.50
C GLU A 203 10.48 11.11 -18.20
N PHE A 204 9.81 10.86 -17.08
CA PHE A 204 9.38 9.52 -16.70
C PHE A 204 8.46 8.88 -17.75
N TYR A 205 7.39 9.55 -18.15
CA TYR A 205 6.49 9.03 -19.21
C TYR A 205 7.18 8.90 -20.56
N GLY A 206 8.15 9.78 -20.86
CA GLY A 206 8.99 9.63 -22.05
C GLY A 206 9.91 8.40 -22.03
N ASN A 207 10.35 7.95 -20.85
CA ASN A 207 11.08 6.70 -20.67
C ASN A 207 10.15 5.49 -20.73
N CYS A 208 8.97 5.57 -20.12
CA CYS A 208 7.93 4.53 -20.25
C CYS A 208 7.56 4.27 -21.71
N TYR A 209 7.40 5.33 -22.52
CA TYR A 209 7.08 5.20 -23.95
C TYR A 209 8.16 4.50 -24.77
N LYS A 210 9.41 4.53 -24.32
CA LYS A 210 10.53 3.86 -25.00
C LYS A 210 10.74 2.42 -24.53
N ALA A 211 10.32 2.14 -23.31
CA ALA A 211 10.51 0.84 -22.67
C ALA A 211 9.48 -0.19 -23.12
#